data_72e700bf572265fd5067bbae792f7782
#
_entry.id   72e700bf572265fd5067bbae792f7782
#
_cell.length_a   1.000
_cell.length_b   1.000
_cell.length_c   1.000
_cell.angle_alpha   90.00
_cell.angle_beta   90.00
_cell.angle_gamma   90.00
#
_symmetry.space_group_name_H-M   'P 1'
#
loop_
_entity.id
_entity.type
_entity.pdbx_description
1 polymer ?
#
loop_
_entity_poly.entity_id
_entity_poly.type
_entity_poly.pdbx_seq_one_letter_code
_entity_poly.pdbx_strand_id
1 'polypeptide(L)'
;MAQRPLPLGQQVHALLKGSGQGAAQQHAFELGEPELFDRVQAVAFEEPIPSFLHSALCAMSLPVRRPVDENAPIIRQDGQYTLAITPRPVLQRIGGQQQMHILGVPYGSLPRLVLIHIMTEAVRTRSRHIVLGSSFTDWMRRMGFRTISYGPRGSATLIRQQLDRLLACEWMIRWDNQNEKGDQEFAVKEVKLTNDYTGVNACSGSFSREILLTEGFFEHLREHAVPLDENAVRQLRDSATSLDLYTWLSYRLPRIAKNRTTLLSWNQLAVHFGNDGTNIRKFRQTIRDSWERQVSAVYPEAKAEFDTAAIRLYASPAPLQRRPLRLISVSPVAAPDEVPEVAAPGSPDFLTAFRAAIGKTNAKHWLSDAVTEDTADGQVIYVGSRFKADYIRQTFDAEIRRAAVACGDPARPAIGYRERVTR
;
A
#
# COMPACT_ATOMS: atom_id res chain seq x y z
N MET A 1 -14.41 25.48 25.12
CA MET A 1 -14.63 24.09 24.64
C MET A 1 -13.33 23.33 24.85
N ALA A 2 -13.34 22.26 25.67
CA ALA A 2 -12.16 21.45 25.88
C ALA A 2 -11.77 20.80 24.55
N GLN A 3 -10.53 20.96 24.12
CA GLN A 3 -10.00 20.34 22.93
C GLN A 3 -10.06 18.81 23.12
N ARG A 4 -10.73 18.13 22.23
CA ARG A 4 -10.83 16.67 22.27
C ARG A 4 -9.43 16.06 22.08
N PRO A 5 -9.05 15.02 22.82
CA PRO A 5 -7.77 14.37 22.62
C PRO A 5 -7.68 13.81 21.18
N LEU A 6 -6.49 13.89 20.60
CA LEU A 6 -6.20 13.29 19.29
C LEU A 6 -6.39 11.77 19.34
N PRO A 7 -6.75 11.10 18.23
CA PRO A 7 -6.72 9.65 18.12
C PRO A 7 -5.33 9.08 18.44
N LEU A 8 -5.27 7.86 18.98
CA LEU A 8 -4.03 7.28 19.51
C LEU A 8 -2.87 7.32 18.50
N GLY A 9 -3.12 6.97 17.24
CA GLY A 9 -2.08 7.04 16.20
C GLY A 9 -1.57 8.45 15.95
N GLN A 10 -2.44 9.46 15.96
CA GLN A 10 -2.04 10.86 15.81
C GLN A 10 -1.29 11.40 17.03
N GLN A 11 -1.59 10.91 18.24
CA GLN A 11 -0.81 11.23 19.44
C GLN A 11 0.63 10.75 19.30
N VAL A 12 0.83 9.50 18.85
CA VAL A 12 2.17 8.95 18.61
C VAL A 12 2.89 9.72 17.52
N HIS A 13 2.22 10.13 16.43
CA HIS A 13 2.81 11.00 15.41
C HIS A 13 3.23 12.38 15.96
N ALA A 14 2.42 12.97 16.82
CA ALA A 14 2.73 14.26 17.44
C ALA A 14 3.98 14.17 18.33
N LEU A 15 4.09 13.11 19.13
CA LEU A 15 5.26 12.84 19.96
C LEU A 15 6.50 12.53 19.10
N LEU A 16 6.34 11.76 18.03
CA LEU A 16 7.44 11.47 17.11
C LEU A 16 8.03 12.75 16.50
N LYS A 17 7.16 13.71 16.13
CA LYS A 17 7.57 15.01 15.57
C LYS A 17 8.19 15.95 16.61
N GLY A 18 7.67 15.97 17.83
CA GLY A 18 8.06 16.94 18.86
C GLY A 18 9.14 16.44 19.82
N SER A 19 9.11 15.16 20.17
CA SER A 19 9.93 14.57 21.24
C SER A 19 10.82 13.40 20.78
N GLY A 20 10.70 12.99 19.53
CA GLY A 20 11.51 11.94 18.92
C GLY A 20 10.99 10.51 19.11
N GLN A 21 11.76 9.55 18.58
CA GLN A 21 11.35 8.14 18.49
C GLN A 21 11.14 7.49 19.86
N GLY A 22 12.07 7.75 20.82
CA GLY A 22 12.00 7.13 22.14
C GLY A 22 10.72 7.49 22.89
N ALA A 23 10.33 8.78 22.89
CA ALA A 23 9.11 9.24 23.55
C ALA A 23 7.84 8.66 22.86
N ALA A 24 7.82 8.59 21.53
CA ALA A 24 6.71 8.03 20.77
C ALA A 24 6.56 6.52 21.02
N GLN A 25 7.67 5.79 21.08
CA GLN A 25 7.68 4.35 21.36
C GLN A 25 7.22 4.06 22.80
N GLN A 26 7.76 4.80 23.78
CA GLN A 26 7.35 4.66 25.17
C GLN A 26 5.86 4.93 25.35
N HIS A 27 5.33 5.98 24.74
CA HIS A 27 3.91 6.30 24.80
C HIS A 27 3.03 5.20 24.21
N ALA A 28 3.41 4.62 23.06
CA ALA A 28 2.68 3.49 22.47
C ALA A 28 2.69 2.26 23.39
N PHE A 29 3.80 2.02 24.11
CA PHE A 29 3.91 0.96 25.09
C PHE A 29 3.03 1.23 26.32
N GLU A 30 3.01 2.45 26.85
CA GLU A 30 2.15 2.87 27.96
C GLU A 30 0.65 2.75 27.63
N LEU A 31 0.27 2.96 26.37
CA LEU A 31 -1.08 2.73 25.87
C LEU A 31 -1.45 1.24 25.76
N GLY A 32 -0.49 0.32 25.93
CA GLY A 32 -0.68 -1.11 25.70
C GLY A 32 -0.78 -1.49 24.21
N GLU A 33 -0.34 -0.62 23.31
CA GLU A 33 -0.45 -0.75 21.84
C GLU A 33 0.93 -0.62 21.16
N PRO A 34 1.89 -1.53 21.42
CA PRO A 34 3.25 -1.40 20.89
C PRO A 34 3.30 -1.39 19.34
N GLU A 35 2.40 -2.16 18.68
CA GLU A 35 2.29 -2.17 17.21
C GLU A 35 1.87 -0.82 16.60
N LEU A 36 1.32 0.09 17.42
CA LEU A 36 0.93 1.43 16.99
C LEU A 36 2.16 2.23 16.56
N PHE A 37 3.27 2.11 17.30
CA PHE A 37 4.53 2.76 16.96
C PHE A 37 5.10 2.22 15.63
N ASP A 38 5.07 0.91 15.40
CA ASP A 38 5.55 0.29 14.15
C ASP A 38 4.75 0.79 12.94
N ARG A 39 3.41 0.91 13.07
CA ARG A 39 2.55 1.48 12.03
C ARG A 39 2.87 2.95 11.74
N VAL A 40 3.04 3.74 12.80
CA VAL A 40 3.43 5.16 12.69
C VAL A 40 4.80 5.29 12.01
N GLN A 41 5.78 4.51 12.43
CA GLN A 41 7.13 4.53 11.88
C GLN A 41 7.15 4.17 10.38
N ALA A 42 6.40 3.14 9.99
CA ALA A 42 6.32 2.67 8.61
C ALA A 42 5.79 3.72 7.61
N VAL A 43 5.01 4.69 8.08
CA VAL A 43 4.52 5.78 7.22
C VAL A 43 5.22 7.10 7.48
N ALA A 44 5.77 7.35 8.69
CA ALA A 44 6.32 8.64 9.05
C ALA A 44 7.62 8.98 8.31
N PHE A 45 8.47 8.00 8.07
CA PHE A 45 9.82 8.21 7.51
C PHE A 45 9.94 7.84 6.03
N GLU A 46 9.02 7.07 5.50
CA GLU A 46 9.06 6.62 4.12
C GLU A 46 8.24 7.53 3.20
N GLU A 47 8.71 7.74 1.98
CA GLU A 47 7.93 8.42 0.95
C GLU A 47 6.65 7.62 0.66
N PRO A 48 5.51 8.30 0.43
CA PRO A 48 4.29 7.62 0.05
C PRO A 48 4.47 6.89 -1.29
N ILE A 49 4.10 5.62 -1.34
CA ILE A 49 4.14 4.83 -2.57
C ILE A 49 2.72 4.80 -3.16
N PRO A 50 2.52 5.30 -4.40
CA PRO A 50 1.20 5.31 -5.00
C PRO A 50 0.63 3.92 -5.24
N SER A 51 -0.54 3.67 -4.68
CA SER A 51 -1.43 2.55 -5.01
C SER A 51 -2.84 3.06 -5.30
N PHE A 52 -3.67 2.26 -5.94
CA PHE A 52 -4.96 2.73 -6.45
C PHE A 52 -6.09 1.73 -6.19
N LEU A 53 -7.27 2.27 -5.91
CA LEU A 53 -8.50 1.51 -5.83
C LEU A 53 -9.62 2.30 -6.52
N HIS A 54 -10.56 1.61 -7.15
CA HIS A 54 -11.71 2.25 -7.79
C HIS A 54 -12.62 2.92 -6.75
N SER A 55 -13.12 4.12 -7.03
CA SER A 55 -13.93 4.92 -6.10
C SER A 55 -15.17 4.19 -5.56
N ALA A 56 -15.85 3.39 -6.39
CA ALA A 56 -16.97 2.59 -5.94
C ALA A 56 -16.61 1.56 -4.87
N LEU A 57 -15.39 1.00 -4.94
CA LEU A 57 -14.88 0.05 -3.93
C LEU A 57 -14.32 0.74 -2.69
N CYS A 58 -13.99 2.02 -2.78
CA CYS A 58 -13.70 2.84 -1.60
C CYS A 58 -14.98 3.23 -0.86
N ALA A 59 -16.07 3.43 -1.61
CA ALA A 59 -17.36 3.84 -1.05
C ALA A 59 -18.17 2.65 -0.49
N MET A 60 -18.01 1.45 -1.05
CA MET A 60 -18.82 0.28 -0.75
C MET A 60 -17.95 -0.95 -0.49
N SER A 61 -18.08 -1.53 0.70
CA SER A 61 -17.19 -2.59 1.18
C SER A 61 -17.64 -4.00 0.77
N LEU A 62 -16.67 -4.88 0.54
CA LEU A 62 -16.88 -6.33 0.51
C LEU A 62 -17.30 -6.86 1.90
N PRO A 63 -17.85 -8.07 2.04
CA PRO A 63 -18.06 -8.70 3.34
C PRO A 63 -16.75 -8.80 4.13
N VAL A 64 -16.79 -8.42 5.40
CA VAL A 64 -15.62 -8.52 6.30
C VAL A 64 -15.35 -9.97 6.69
N ARG A 65 -16.41 -10.78 6.79
CA ARG A 65 -16.36 -12.20 7.12
C ARG A 65 -17.07 -13.01 6.06
N ARG A 66 -16.84 -14.32 6.07
CA ARG A 66 -17.59 -15.26 5.23
C ARG A 66 -19.09 -15.10 5.52
N PRO A 67 -19.94 -14.77 4.52
CA PRO A 67 -21.38 -14.70 4.70
C PRO A 67 -21.97 -16.06 5.02
N VAL A 68 -23.15 -16.07 5.67
CA VAL A 68 -23.90 -17.32 5.96
C VAL A 68 -24.28 -18.01 4.67
N ASP A 69 -24.80 -17.24 3.72
CA ASP A 69 -24.99 -17.68 2.33
C ASP A 69 -23.98 -16.97 1.45
N GLU A 70 -22.92 -17.69 1.09
CA GLU A 70 -21.85 -17.15 0.25
C GLU A 70 -22.20 -17.10 -1.24
N ASN A 71 -23.32 -17.75 -1.63
CA ASN A 71 -23.79 -17.76 -3.00
C ASN A 71 -24.83 -16.67 -3.28
N ALA A 72 -25.34 -16.02 -2.24
CA ALA A 72 -26.24 -14.88 -2.39
C ALA A 72 -25.51 -13.64 -2.91
N PRO A 73 -26.15 -12.83 -3.76
CA PRO A 73 -25.63 -11.53 -4.19
C PRO A 73 -25.39 -10.60 -3.01
N ILE A 74 -24.30 -9.85 -3.05
CA ILE A 74 -24.02 -8.74 -2.12
C ILE A 74 -24.48 -7.44 -2.76
N ILE A 75 -25.34 -6.68 -2.05
CA ILE A 75 -25.80 -5.37 -2.48
C ILE A 75 -25.31 -4.34 -1.46
N ARG A 76 -24.73 -3.25 -1.95
CA ARG A 76 -24.25 -2.11 -1.16
C ARG A 76 -24.74 -0.82 -1.78
N GLN A 77 -25.01 0.18 -0.94
CA GLN A 77 -25.46 1.50 -1.37
C GLN A 77 -24.61 2.60 -0.75
N ASP A 78 -24.28 3.60 -1.55
CA ASP A 78 -23.68 4.87 -1.11
C ASP A 78 -24.37 6.03 -1.84
N GLY A 79 -25.36 6.64 -1.19
CA GLY A 79 -26.14 7.72 -1.77
C GLY A 79 -26.82 7.30 -3.07
N GLN A 80 -26.32 7.82 -4.19
CA GLN A 80 -26.85 7.54 -5.54
C GLN A 80 -26.30 6.25 -6.17
N TYR A 81 -25.30 5.63 -5.58
CA TYR A 81 -24.66 4.44 -6.13
C TYR A 81 -25.11 3.16 -5.45
N THR A 82 -25.36 2.14 -6.25
CA THR A 82 -25.60 0.78 -5.77
C THR A 82 -24.60 -0.16 -6.45
N LEU A 83 -23.85 -0.92 -5.66
CA LEU A 83 -22.95 -1.97 -6.11
C LEU A 83 -23.61 -3.33 -5.82
N ALA A 84 -23.76 -4.15 -6.83
CA ALA A 84 -24.15 -5.56 -6.70
C ALA A 84 -22.97 -6.45 -7.11
N ILE A 85 -22.70 -7.48 -6.32
CA ILE A 85 -21.68 -8.50 -6.59
C ILE A 85 -22.36 -9.86 -6.56
N THR A 86 -22.42 -10.52 -7.70
CA THR A 86 -23.13 -11.78 -7.88
C THR A 86 -22.15 -12.89 -8.22
N PRO A 87 -22.03 -13.94 -7.39
CA PRO A 87 -21.20 -15.08 -7.72
C PRO A 87 -21.82 -15.87 -8.89
N ARG A 88 -20.99 -16.24 -9.87
CA ARG A 88 -21.40 -16.99 -11.05
C ARG A 88 -20.88 -18.43 -11.00
N PRO A 89 -21.61 -19.37 -11.59
CA PRO A 89 -21.09 -20.71 -11.80
C PRO A 89 -19.86 -20.69 -12.71
N VAL A 90 -18.84 -21.41 -12.30
CA VAL A 90 -17.61 -21.64 -13.07
C VAL A 90 -17.45 -23.12 -13.35
N LEU A 91 -16.85 -23.44 -14.49
CA LEU A 91 -16.54 -24.81 -14.84
C LEU A 91 -15.22 -25.21 -14.18
N GLN A 92 -15.26 -26.18 -13.29
CA GLN A 92 -14.07 -26.70 -12.59
C GLN A 92 -13.94 -28.20 -12.75
N ARG A 93 -12.69 -28.68 -12.77
CA ARG A 93 -12.40 -30.11 -12.76
C ARG A 93 -12.29 -30.61 -11.34
N ILE A 94 -13.30 -31.34 -10.88
CA ILE A 94 -13.38 -31.90 -9.52
C ILE A 94 -13.43 -33.43 -9.65
N GLY A 95 -12.50 -34.12 -8.99
CA GLY A 95 -12.43 -35.58 -9.08
C GLY A 95 -12.20 -36.14 -10.50
N GLY A 96 -11.56 -35.36 -11.38
CA GLY A 96 -11.32 -35.73 -12.78
C GLY A 96 -12.45 -35.40 -13.75
N GLN A 97 -13.62 -34.99 -13.28
CA GLN A 97 -14.80 -34.63 -14.08
C GLN A 97 -15.00 -33.09 -14.10
N GLN A 98 -15.49 -32.59 -15.23
CA GLN A 98 -15.92 -31.20 -15.37
C GLN A 98 -17.27 -30.99 -14.67
N GLN A 99 -17.33 -30.06 -13.73
CA GLN A 99 -18.55 -29.75 -12.97
C GLN A 99 -18.74 -28.26 -12.86
N MET A 100 -20.02 -27.82 -12.90
CA MET A 100 -20.36 -26.43 -12.58
C MET A 100 -20.31 -26.23 -11.06
N HIS A 101 -19.53 -25.25 -10.61
CA HIS A 101 -19.38 -24.94 -9.20
C HIS A 101 -19.49 -23.43 -8.94
N ILE A 102 -20.16 -23.04 -7.85
CA ILE A 102 -20.22 -21.65 -7.41
C ILE A 102 -19.20 -21.46 -6.29
N LEU A 103 -18.24 -20.56 -6.51
CA LEU A 103 -17.17 -20.29 -5.55
C LEU A 103 -17.64 -19.40 -4.39
N GLY A 104 -18.75 -18.69 -4.58
CA GLY A 104 -19.28 -17.73 -3.62
C GLY A 104 -18.64 -16.36 -3.73
N VAL A 105 -19.15 -15.40 -2.96
CA VAL A 105 -18.65 -14.02 -2.92
C VAL A 105 -17.29 -13.92 -2.23
N PRO A 106 -16.42 -12.96 -2.63
CA PRO A 106 -15.16 -12.68 -1.95
C PRO A 106 -15.40 -12.02 -0.58
N TYR A 107 -14.57 -12.32 0.42
CA TYR A 107 -14.67 -11.77 1.78
C TYR A 107 -13.30 -11.65 2.47
N GLY A 108 -13.24 -10.85 3.52
CA GLY A 108 -12.03 -10.65 4.32
C GLY A 108 -11.06 -9.63 3.72
N SER A 109 -9.87 -9.52 4.29
CA SER A 109 -8.85 -8.54 3.86
C SER A 109 -8.19 -8.92 2.53
N LEU A 110 -7.99 -10.20 2.26
CA LEU A 110 -7.22 -10.68 1.11
C LEU A 110 -7.78 -10.22 -0.25
N PRO A 111 -9.10 -10.31 -0.57
CA PRO A 111 -9.61 -9.84 -1.84
C PRO A 111 -9.46 -8.32 -2.03
N ARG A 112 -9.46 -7.54 -0.94
CA ARG A 112 -9.19 -6.10 -0.97
C ARG A 112 -7.76 -5.80 -1.41
N LEU A 113 -6.79 -6.53 -0.85
CA LEU A 113 -5.38 -6.41 -1.24
C LEU A 113 -5.16 -6.81 -2.70
N VAL A 114 -5.82 -7.88 -3.15
CA VAL A 114 -5.77 -8.33 -4.55
C VAL A 114 -6.33 -7.26 -5.49
N LEU A 115 -7.49 -6.66 -5.15
CA LEU A 115 -8.09 -5.59 -5.94
C LEU A 115 -7.19 -4.34 -5.99
N ILE A 116 -6.66 -3.90 -4.85
CA ILE A 116 -5.71 -2.77 -4.81
C ILE A 116 -4.50 -3.07 -5.69
N HIS A 117 -3.93 -4.28 -5.62
CA HIS A 117 -2.78 -4.67 -6.43
C HIS A 117 -3.10 -4.67 -7.93
N ILE A 118 -4.19 -5.32 -8.35
CA ILE A 118 -4.59 -5.39 -9.77
C ILE A 118 -4.84 -3.99 -10.32
N MET A 119 -5.58 -3.15 -9.59
CA MET A 119 -5.90 -1.80 -10.04
C MET A 119 -4.68 -0.88 -10.02
N THR A 120 -3.77 -1.06 -9.08
CA THR A 120 -2.48 -0.34 -9.05
C THR A 120 -1.64 -0.68 -10.26
N GLU A 121 -1.50 -1.98 -10.59
CA GLU A 121 -0.76 -2.40 -11.79
C GLU A 121 -1.41 -1.84 -13.06
N ALA A 122 -2.73 -1.89 -13.19
CA ALA A 122 -3.45 -1.36 -14.34
C ALA A 122 -3.22 0.15 -14.54
N VAL A 123 -3.30 0.94 -13.47
CA VAL A 123 -3.08 2.39 -13.53
C VAL A 123 -1.61 2.70 -13.79
N ARG A 124 -0.68 2.01 -13.13
CA ARG A 124 0.76 2.22 -13.25
C ARG A 124 1.30 1.88 -14.63
N THR A 125 0.90 0.74 -15.17
CA THR A 125 1.34 0.25 -16.49
C THR A 125 0.55 0.85 -17.64
N ARG A 126 -0.57 1.52 -17.34
CA ARG A 126 -1.55 2.01 -18.33
C ARG A 126 -2.02 0.90 -19.27
N SER A 127 -2.12 -0.31 -18.75
CA SER A 127 -2.50 -1.50 -19.49
C SER A 127 -3.64 -2.23 -18.78
N ARG A 128 -4.58 -2.74 -19.55
CA ARG A 128 -5.61 -3.65 -19.07
C ARG A 128 -5.14 -5.10 -18.93
N HIS A 129 -3.95 -5.42 -19.48
CA HIS A 129 -3.33 -6.72 -19.37
C HIS A 129 -2.44 -6.77 -18.13
N ILE A 130 -2.84 -7.53 -17.12
CA ILE A 130 -2.19 -7.62 -15.83
C ILE A 130 -1.56 -9.00 -15.68
N VAL A 131 -0.24 -9.04 -15.58
CA VAL A 131 0.52 -10.25 -15.29
C VAL A 131 0.81 -10.29 -13.81
N LEU A 132 0.26 -11.28 -13.09
CA LEU A 132 0.48 -11.40 -11.64
C LEU A 132 1.90 -11.87 -11.29
N GLY A 133 2.70 -12.24 -12.28
CA GLY A 133 4.10 -12.63 -12.14
C GLY A 133 4.35 -14.11 -12.44
N SER A 134 5.62 -14.47 -12.51
CA SER A 134 6.09 -15.83 -12.77
C SER A 134 6.07 -16.74 -11.53
N SER A 135 6.02 -16.13 -10.33
CA SER A 135 6.04 -16.83 -9.04
C SER A 135 4.93 -16.29 -8.13
N PHE A 136 4.12 -17.20 -7.58
CA PHE A 136 3.10 -16.88 -6.59
C PHE A 136 3.69 -16.25 -5.33
N THR A 137 4.84 -16.73 -4.92
CA THR A 137 5.57 -16.20 -3.77
C THR A 137 6.00 -14.74 -3.98
N ASP A 138 6.51 -14.40 -5.16
CA ASP A 138 6.92 -13.03 -5.49
C ASP A 138 5.72 -12.09 -5.58
N TRP A 139 4.61 -12.57 -6.15
CA TRP A 139 3.37 -11.83 -6.17
C TRP A 139 2.86 -11.51 -4.75
N MET A 140 2.84 -12.49 -3.84
CA MET A 140 2.47 -12.27 -2.45
C MET A 140 3.42 -11.31 -1.72
N ARG A 141 4.74 -11.41 -1.98
CA ARG A 141 5.73 -10.49 -1.41
C ARG A 141 5.50 -9.04 -1.86
N ARG A 142 5.14 -8.83 -3.13
CA ARG A 142 4.77 -7.49 -3.63
C ARG A 142 3.57 -6.90 -2.89
N MET A 143 2.60 -7.72 -2.50
CA MET A 143 1.47 -7.31 -1.66
C MET A 143 1.81 -7.16 -0.16
N GLY A 144 3.10 -7.28 0.22
CA GLY A 144 3.56 -7.06 1.59
C GLY A 144 3.58 -8.30 2.50
N PHE A 145 3.34 -9.51 1.97
CA PHE A 145 3.44 -10.73 2.78
C PHE A 145 4.89 -11.10 3.02
N ARG A 146 5.37 -10.97 4.26
CA ARG A 146 6.74 -11.36 4.66
C ARG A 146 6.87 -12.87 4.80
N THR A 147 5.87 -13.49 5.43
CA THR A 147 5.81 -14.95 5.63
C THR A 147 4.67 -15.51 4.81
N ILE A 148 4.95 -16.54 4.01
CA ILE A 148 3.99 -17.19 3.14
C ILE A 148 3.87 -18.63 3.60
N SER A 149 2.67 -19.01 4.01
CA SER A 149 2.35 -20.36 4.45
C SER A 149 1.52 -21.09 3.39
N TYR A 150 1.81 -22.36 3.24
CA TYR A 150 1.12 -23.27 2.33
C TYR A 150 0.28 -24.28 3.14
N GLY A 151 -0.58 -25.00 2.45
CA GLY A 151 -1.50 -25.94 3.08
C GLY A 151 -2.93 -25.40 3.13
N PRO A 152 -3.92 -26.16 3.66
CA PRO A 152 -5.35 -25.83 3.56
C PRO A 152 -5.75 -24.51 4.19
N ARG A 153 -5.07 -24.07 5.24
CA ARG A 153 -5.29 -22.80 5.95
C ARG A 153 -4.16 -21.80 5.75
N GLY A 154 -3.22 -22.09 4.83
CA GLY A 154 -2.10 -21.24 4.55
C GLY A 154 -2.50 -19.96 3.81
N SER A 155 -1.74 -18.88 4.01
CA SER A 155 -1.99 -17.59 3.34
C SER A 155 -2.00 -17.71 1.82
N ALA A 156 -1.15 -18.55 1.25
CA ALA A 156 -1.10 -18.83 -0.18
C ALA A 156 -2.40 -19.46 -0.71
N THR A 157 -2.96 -20.43 0.01
CA THR A 157 -4.22 -21.08 -0.37
C THR A 157 -5.39 -20.11 -0.24
N LEU A 158 -5.46 -19.38 0.85
CA LEU A 158 -6.55 -18.44 1.12
C LEU A 158 -6.58 -17.31 0.09
N ILE A 159 -5.43 -16.71 -0.24
CA ILE A 159 -5.41 -15.62 -1.23
C ILE A 159 -5.77 -16.12 -2.63
N ARG A 160 -5.36 -17.34 -3.00
CA ARG A 160 -5.76 -17.96 -4.27
C ARG A 160 -7.26 -18.17 -4.33
N GLN A 161 -7.86 -18.69 -3.27
CA GLN A 161 -9.32 -18.86 -3.19
C GLN A 161 -10.06 -17.53 -3.32
N GLN A 162 -9.57 -16.47 -2.69
CA GLN A 162 -10.19 -15.15 -2.78
C GLN A 162 -10.00 -14.51 -4.16
N LEU A 163 -8.87 -14.73 -4.83
CA LEU A 163 -8.67 -14.32 -6.22
C LEU A 163 -9.67 -15.04 -7.15
N ASP A 164 -9.82 -16.36 -7.00
CA ASP A 164 -10.76 -17.14 -7.82
C ASP A 164 -12.21 -16.69 -7.62
N ARG A 165 -12.61 -16.36 -6.38
CA ARG A 165 -13.92 -15.77 -6.07
C ARG A 165 -14.12 -14.40 -6.74
N LEU A 166 -13.11 -13.53 -6.67
CA LEU A 166 -13.15 -12.21 -7.32
C LEU A 166 -13.36 -12.31 -8.83
N LEU A 167 -12.62 -13.22 -9.48
CA LEU A 167 -12.69 -13.41 -10.93
C LEU A 167 -14.00 -14.10 -11.38
N ALA A 168 -14.58 -14.91 -10.51
CA ALA A 168 -15.85 -15.62 -10.77
C ALA A 168 -17.09 -14.76 -10.52
N CYS A 169 -16.97 -13.59 -9.89
CA CYS A 169 -18.11 -12.73 -9.63
C CYS A 169 -18.39 -11.76 -10.77
N GLU A 170 -19.66 -11.48 -10.97
CA GLU A 170 -20.14 -10.37 -11.78
C GLU A 170 -20.41 -9.16 -10.89
N TRP A 171 -20.02 -8.00 -11.38
CA TRP A 171 -20.10 -6.73 -10.65
C TRP A 171 -21.00 -5.79 -11.43
N MET A 172 -21.97 -5.19 -10.77
CA MET A 172 -22.88 -4.22 -11.36
C MET A 172 -22.87 -2.96 -10.53
N ILE A 173 -22.65 -1.83 -11.16
CA ILE A 173 -22.77 -0.51 -10.54
C ILE A 173 -23.97 0.18 -11.16
N ARG A 174 -24.95 0.50 -10.33
CA ARG A 174 -26.09 1.32 -10.70
C ARG A 174 -25.91 2.71 -10.09
N TRP A 175 -26.21 3.70 -10.89
CA TRP A 175 -26.26 5.09 -10.49
C TRP A 175 -27.65 5.64 -10.72
N ASP A 176 -28.23 6.26 -9.69
CA ASP A 176 -29.55 6.87 -9.72
C ASP A 176 -29.41 8.38 -9.49
N ASN A 177 -30.02 9.21 -10.33
CA ASN A 177 -30.05 10.66 -10.23
C ASN A 177 -31.47 11.19 -10.40
N GLN A 178 -31.71 12.43 -9.95
CA GLN A 178 -32.89 13.21 -10.32
C GLN A 178 -32.44 14.33 -11.25
N ASN A 179 -33.11 14.45 -12.41
CA ASN A 179 -32.87 15.56 -13.30
C ASN A 179 -33.53 16.87 -12.75
N GLU A 180 -33.26 17.97 -13.42
CA GLU A 180 -33.80 19.28 -13.02
C GLU A 180 -35.36 19.34 -13.01
N LYS A 181 -36.01 18.41 -13.71
CA LYS A 181 -37.48 18.28 -13.78
C LYS A 181 -38.05 17.37 -12.69
N GLY A 182 -37.19 16.73 -11.89
CA GLY A 182 -37.59 15.78 -10.85
C GLY A 182 -37.79 14.35 -11.32
N ASP A 183 -37.54 14.06 -12.60
CA ASP A 183 -37.62 12.69 -13.11
C ASP A 183 -36.42 11.86 -12.62
N GLN A 184 -36.66 10.57 -12.34
CA GLN A 184 -35.59 9.64 -11.95
C GLN A 184 -34.83 9.16 -13.20
N GLU A 185 -33.58 9.57 -13.27
CA GLU A 185 -32.62 9.03 -14.25
C GLU A 185 -31.77 7.95 -13.60
N PHE A 186 -31.53 6.86 -14.29
CA PHE A 186 -30.62 5.83 -13.82
C PHE A 186 -29.69 5.36 -14.93
N ALA A 187 -28.50 5.01 -14.56
CA ALA A 187 -27.54 4.31 -15.41
C ALA A 187 -27.09 3.03 -14.71
N VAL A 188 -27.13 1.92 -15.43
CA VAL A 188 -26.60 0.62 -14.95
C VAL A 188 -25.40 0.26 -15.80
N LYS A 189 -24.26 0.08 -15.16
CA LYS A 189 -23.04 -0.39 -15.80
C LYS A 189 -22.68 -1.76 -15.26
N GLU A 190 -22.70 -2.76 -16.09
CA GLU A 190 -22.05 -4.03 -15.77
C GLU A 190 -20.54 -3.80 -15.78
N VAL A 191 -19.91 -4.12 -14.67
CA VAL A 191 -18.48 -3.99 -14.51
C VAL A 191 -17.93 -5.37 -14.25
N LYS A 192 -17.63 -6.11 -15.30
CA LYS A 192 -16.82 -7.32 -15.15
C LYS A 192 -15.38 -6.91 -14.94
N LEU A 193 -14.77 -7.44 -13.88
CA LEU A 193 -13.34 -7.22 -13.64
C LEU A 193 -12.53 -7.75 -14.84
N THR A 194 -12.89 -8.94 -15.31
CA THR A 194 -12.29 -9.58 -16.48
C THR A 194 -13.28 -10.45 -17.22
N ASN A 195 -13.14 -10.54 -18.54
CA ASN A 195 -13.81 -11.58 -19.34
C ASN A 195 -12.95 -12.84 -19.45
N ASP A 196 -11.62 -12.66 -19.46
CA ASP A 196 -10.64 -13.71 -19.69
C ASP A 196 -9.55 -13.67 -18.64
N TYR A 197 -9.27 -14.83 -18.06
CA TYR A 197 -8.07 -15.06 -17.29
C TYR A 197 -7.50 -16.42 -17.62
N THR A 198 -6.19 -16.46 -17.76
CA THR A 198 -5.45 -17.70 -18.00
C THR A 198 -4.49 -17.95 -16.86
N GLY A 199 -4.16 -19.18 -16.62
CA GLY A 199 -3.21 -19.50 -15.57
C GLY A 199 -2.75 -20.93 -15.57
N VAL A 200 -1.55 -21.12 -15.05
CA VAL A 200 -0.95 -22.42 -14.79
C VAL A 200 -0.87 -22.64 -13.29
N ASN A 201 -1.51 -23.71 -12.81
CA ASN A 201 -1.34 -24.22 -11.45
C ASN A 201 -0.49 -25.48 -11.53
N ALA A 202 0.82 -25.33 -11.74
CA ALA A 202 1.69 -26.50 -11.84
C ALA A 202 1.93 -27.13 -10.45
N CYS A 203 2.05 -28.45 -10.43
CA CYS A 203 2.42 -29.21 -9.21
C CYS A 203 3.81 -28.80 -8.68
N SER A 204 4.66 -28.25 -9.54
CA SER A 204 5.99 -27.72 -9.22
C SER A 204 5.97 -26.35 -8.51
N GLY A 205 4.80 -25.79 -8.18
CA GLY A 205 4.69 -24.47 -7.54
C GLY A 205 4.81 -23.28 -8.50
N SER A 206 4.98 -23.51 -9.82
CA SER A 206 4.93 -22.42 -10.79
C SER A 206 3.50 -21.88 -10.86
N PHE A 207 3.39 -20.57 -10.81
CA PHE A 207 2.12 -19.83 -10.86
C PHE A 207 2.28 -18.73 -11.90
N SER A 208 1.48 -18.81 -12.94
CA SER A 208 1.32 -17.69 -13.87
C SER A 208 -0.16 -17.44 -13.99
N ARG A 209 -0.57 -16.21 -13.77
CA ARG A 209 -1.92 -15.75 -14.06
C ARG A 209 -1.87 -14.42 -14.78
N GLU A 210 -2.59 -14.37 -15.85
CA GLU A 210 -2.82 -13.18 -16.65
C GLU A 210 -4.30 -12.84 -16.57
N ILE A 211 -4.58 -11.59 -16.28
CA ILE A 211 -5.94 -11.05 -16.15
C ILE A 211 -6.08 -9.95 -17.18
N LEU A 212 -7.02 -10.11 -18.10
CA LEU A 212 -7.38 -9.08 -19.04
C LEU A 212 -8.61 -8.32 -18.52
N LEU A 213 -8.39 -7.12 -18.00
CA LEU A 213 -9.48 -6.25 -17.55
C LEU A 213 -10.38 -5.89 -18.73
N THR A 214 -11.69 -5.81 -18.50
CA THR A 214 -12.60 -5.32 -19.53
C THR A 214 -12.26 -3.86 -19.85
N GLU A 215 -12.41 -3.47 -21.11
CA GLU A 215 -12.11 -2.12 -21.56
C GLU A 215 -12.91 -1.07 -20.78
N GLY A 216 -14.21 -1.28 -20.66
CA GLY A 216 -15.07 -0.36 -19.92
C GLY A 216 -14.73 -0.23 -18.44
N PHE A 217 -14.25 -1.32 -17.79
CA PHE A 217 -13.76 -1.23 -16.41
C PHE A 217 -12.44 -0.47 -16.33
N PHE A 218 -11.53 -0.73 -17.24
CA PHE A 218 -10.21 -0.07 -17.26
C PHE A 218 -10.31 1.43 -17.51
N GLU A 219 -11.14 1.86 -18.47
CA GLU A 219 -11.40 3.28 -18.71
C GLU A 219 -12.01 3.96 -17.49
N HIS A 220 -13.06 3.35 -16.92
CA HIS A 220 -13.70 3.89 -15.72
C HIS A 220 -12.75 3.91 -14.50
N LEU A 221 -11.86 2.93 -14.37
CA LEU A 221 -10.82 2.93 -13.36
C LEU A 221 -9.86 4.12 -13.54
N ARG A 222 -9.44 4.42 -14.77
CA ARG A 222 -8.54 5.55 -15.03
C ARG A 222 -9.15 6.90 -14.63
N GLU A 223 -10.44 7.07 -14.79
CA GLU A 223 -11.16 8.29 -14.42
C GLU A 223 -11.47 8.38 -12.92
N HIS A 224 -11.70 7.24 -12.28
CA HIS A 224 -12.22 7.16 -10.92
C HIS A 224 -11.27 6.46 -9.93
N ALA A 225 -9.98 6.34 -10.25
CA ALA A 225 -8.99 5.80 -9.33
C ALA A 225 -8.78 6.73 -8.12
N VAL A 226 -8.85 6.15 -6.94
CA VAL A 226 -8.53 6.82 -5.67
C VAL A 226 -7.09 6.50 -5.30
N PRO A 227 -6.24 7.53 -5.14
CA PRO A 227 -4.86 7.31 -4.74
C PRO A 227 -4.76 6.95 -3.25
N LEU A 228 -4.02 5.90 -2.95
CA LEU A 228 -3.74 5.36 -1.63
C LEU A 228 -2.22 5.29 -1.40
N ASP A 229 -1.78 5.30 -0.15
CA ASP A 229 -0.39 5.01 0.19
C ASP A 229 -0.22 3.49 0.41
N GLU A 230 0.64 2.85 -0.38
CA GLU A 230 0.90 1.41 -0.28
C GLU A 230 1.51 1.04 1.08
N ASN A 231 2.31 1.91 1.69
CA ASN A 231 2.84 1.69 3.04
C ASN A 231 1.72 1.58 4.06
N ALA A 232 0.70 2.44 3.97
CA ALA A 232 -0.50 2.36 4.81
C ALA A 232 -1.29 1.06 4.56
N VAL A 233 -1.52 0.70 3.29
CA VAL A 233 -2.21 -0.55 2.92
C VAL A 233 -1.51 -1.77 3.51
N ARG A 234 -0.17 -1.83 3.44
CA ARG A 234 0.62 -2.93 4.00
C ARG A 234 0.46 -3.05 5.52
N GLN A 235 0.36 -1.94 6.24
CA GLN A 235 0.16 -1.92 7.69
C GLN A 235 -1.26 -2.34 8.12
N LEU A 236 -2.24 -2.19 7.24
CA LEU A 236 -3.65 -2.53 7.49
C LEU A 236 -4.07 -3.89 6.93
N ARG A 237 -3.18 -4.62 6.26
CA ARG A 237 -3.48 -5.84 5.47
C ARG A 237 -4.24 -6.92 6.23
N ASP A 238 -4.09 -7.01 7.54
CA ASP A 238 -4.68 -8.07 8.36
C ASP A 238 -6.10 -7.73 8.84
N SER A 239 -6.56 -6.48 8.63
CA SER A 239 -7.87 -5.98 9.05
C SER A 239 -8.70 -5.49 7.87
N ALA A 240 -9.70 -6.27 7.48
CA ALA A 240 -10.64 -5.85 6.43
C ALA A 240 -11.36 -4.53 6.79
N THR A 241 -11.78 -4.37 8.04
CA THR A 241 -12.48 -3.16 8.50
C THR A 241 -11.57 -1.93 8.45
N SER A 242 -10.30 -2.08 8.83
CA SER A 242 -9.36 -0.95 8.81
C SER A 242 -8.93 -0.58 7.39
N LEU A 243 -8.80 -1.56 6.49
CA LEU A 243 -8.61 -1.30 5.06
C LEU A 243 -9.79 -0.53 4.47
N ASP A 244 -11.03 -0.97 4.74
CA ASP A 244 -12.23 -0.29 4.26
C ASP A 244 -12.34 1.13 4.82
N LEU A 245 -12.09 1.29 6.12
CA LEU A 245 -12.14 2.62 6.75
C LEU A 245 -11.08 3.55 6.16
N TYR A 246 -9.86 3.06 5.95
CA TYR A 246 -8.78 3.82 5.33
C TYR A 246 -9.11 4.23 3.89
N THR A 247 -9.55 3.30 3.04
CA THR A 247 -9.89 3.57 1.64
C THR A 247 -11.08 4.49 1.52
N TRP A 248 -12.10 4.32 2.37
CA TRP A 248 -13.27 5.19 2.44
C TRP A 248 -12.89 6.62 2.86
N LEU A 249 -12.08 6.80 3.90
CA LEU A 249 -11.60 8.12 4.32
C LEU A 249 -10.72 8.76 3.24
N SER A 250 -9.84 8.00 2.60
CA SER A 250 -9.00 8.48 1.48
C SER A 250 -9.83 8.96 0.29
N TYR A 251 -10.99 8.36 0.07
CA TYR A 251 -11.97 8.79 -0.94
C TYR A 251 -12.76 10.02 -0.50
N ARG A 252 -13.26 10.04 0.73
CA ARG A 252 -14.23 11.05 1.22
C ARG A 252 -13.57 12.36 1.64
N LEU A 253 -12.51 12.31 2.45
CA LEU A 253 -11.95 13.50 3.10
C LEU A 253 -11.40 14.55 2.13
N PRO A 254 -10.67 14.19 1.05
CA PRO A 254 -10.16 15.18 0.10
C PRO A 254 -11.25 15.87 -0.73
N ARG A 255 -12.46 15.31 -0.78
CA ARG A 255 -13.61 15.83 -1.53
C ARG A 255 -14.48 16.79 -0.70
N ILE A 256 -14.24 16.89 0.60
CA ILE A 256 -14.95 17.82 1.47
C ILE A 256 -14.37 19.23 1.25
N ALA A 257 -15.23 20.21 1.00
CA ALA A 257 -14.79 21.60 0.88
C ALA A 257 -14.22 22.09 2.23
N LYS A 258 -13.14 22.89 2.18
CA LYS A 258 -12.37 23.32 3.37
C LYS A 258 -13.22 23.91 4.51
N ASN A 259 -14.33 24.55 4.17
CA ASN A 259 -15.21 25.22 5.14
C ASN A 259 -16.48 24.42 5.46
N ARG A 260 -16.53 23.15 5.04
CA ARG A 260 -17.70 22.29 5.30
C ARG A 260 -17.31 21.10 6.15
N THR A 261 -18.27 20.68 6.97
CA THR A 261 -18.19 19.43 7.75
C THR A 261 -19.27 18.49 7.25
N THR A 262 -18.93 17.26 7.01
CA THR A 262 -19.90 16.23 6.67
C THR A 262 -20.30 15.49 7.93
N LEU A 263 -21.59 15.45 8.21
CA LEU A 263 -22.17 14.71 9.33
C LEU A 263 -22.82 13.43 8.81
N LEU A 264 -22.49 12.30 9.42
CA LEU A 264 -23.05 10.98 9.11
C LEU A 264 -23.59 10.33 10.37
N SER A 265 -24.73 9.65 10.24
CA SER A 265 -25.22 8.75 11.26
C SER A 265 -24.48 7.41 11.21
N TRP A 266 -24.48 6.70 12.33
CA TRP A 266 -23.93 5.35 12.37
C TRP A 266 -24.68 4.35 11.48
N ASN A 267 -25.97 4.57 11.28
CA ASN A 267 -26.76 3.73 10.38
C ASN A 267 -26.34 3.93 8.92
N GLN A 268 -26.09 5.18 8.49
CA GLN A 268 -25.56 5.46 7.16
C GLN A 268 -24.20 4.80 6.96
N LEU A 269 -23.29 4.92 7.92
CA LEU A 269 -21.99 4.26 7.83
C LEU A 269 -22.12 2.72 7.80
N ALA A 270 -23.06 2.15 8.55
CA ALA A 270 -23.32 0.72 8.55
C ALA A 270 -23.75 0.20 7.19
N VAL A 271 -24.55 0.99 6.44
CA VAL A 271 -24.94 0.64 5.06
C VAL A 271 -23.71 0.60 4.13
N HIS A 272 -22.81 1.60 4.21
CA HIS A 272 -21.58 1.62 3.42
C HIS A 272 -20.69 0.38 3.66
N PHE A 273 -20.58 -0.02 4.93
CA PHE A 273 -19.73 -1.15 5.34
C PHE A 273 -20.49 -2.49 5.33
N GLY A 274 -21.76 -2.50 4.89
CA GLY A 274 -22.55 -3.70 4.75
C GLY A 274 -22.76 -4.45 6.06
N ASN A 275 -23.06 -3.71 7.12
CA ASN A 275 -23.40 -4.30 8.40
C ASN A 275 -24.90 -4.72 8.39
N ASP A 276 -25.19 -5.84 7.77
CA ASP A 276 -26.55 -6.34 7.52
C ASP A 276 -27.21 -6.79 8.83
N GLY A 277 -27.88 -5.85 9.51
CA GLY A 277 -28.68 -6.15 10.71
C GLY A 277 -27.92 -6.62 11.93
N THR A 278 -26.59 -6.61 11.91
CA THR A 278 -25.76 -6.96 13.05
C THR A 278 -25.78 -5.82 14.09
N ASN A 279 -25.50 -6.17 15.34
CA ASN A 279 -25.50 -5.27 16.48
C ASN A 279 -24.73 -3.97 16.19
N ILE A 280 -25.45 -2.86 15.98
CA ILE A 280 -24.89 -1.53 15.68
C ILE A 280 -23.91 -1.06 16.76
N ARG A 281 -24.09 -1.49 18.02
CA ARG A 281 -23.17 -1.19 19.12
C ARG A 281 -21.79 -1.82 18.87
N LYS A 282 -21.76 -3.10 18.45
CA LYS A 282 -20.51 -3.79 18.11
C LYS A 282 -19.86 -3.18 16.88
N PHE A 283 -20.64 -2.81 15.88
CA PHE A 283 -20.14 -2.11 14.68
C PHE A 283 -19.45 -0.80 15.06
N ARG A 284 -20.11 0.07 15.86
CA ARG A 284 -19.52 1.30 16.36
C ARG A 284 -18.19 1.07 17.06
N GLN A 285 -18.15 0.08 17.96
CA GLN A 285 -16.92 -0.25 18.67
C GLN A 285 -15.81 -0.65 17.70
N THR A 286 -16.10 -1.56 16.75
CA THR A 286 -15.11 -2.03 15.78
C THR A 286 -14.56 -0.88 14.91
N ILE A 287 -15.40 0.03 14.43
CA ILE A 287 -14.96 1.18 13.64
C ILE A 287 -14.10 2.14 14.48
N ARG A 288 -14.50 2.41 15.74
CA ARG A 288 -13.73 3.27 16.64
C ARG A 288 -12.36 2.66 16.97
N ASP A 289 -12.31 1.38 17.28
CA ASP A 289 -11.05 0.67 17.54
C ASP A 289 -10.16 0.67 16.30
N SER A 290 -10.73 0.46 15.10
CA SER A 290 -10.00 0.54 13.83
C SER A 290 -9.44 1.94 13.59
N TRP A 291 -10.22 2.99 13.89
CA TRP A 291 -9.78 4.37 13.76
C TRP A 291 -8.66 4.69 14.74
N GLU A 292 -8.88 4.47 16.04
CA GLU A 292 -7.94 4.84 17.10
C GLU A 292 -6.60 4.12 16.99
N ARG A 293 -6.61 2.82 16.71
CA ARG A 293 -5.43 1.96 16.83
C ARG A 293 -4.74 1.64 15.50
N GLN A 294 -5.39 1.89 14.37
CA GLN A 294 -4.85 1.48 13.08
C GLN A 294 -4.85 2.61 12.05
N VAL A 295 -6.03 3.13 11.67
CA VAL A 295 -6.13 4.08 10.56
C VAL A 295 -5.51 5.43 10.90
N SER A 296 -5.70 5.94 12.12
CA SER A 296 -5.08 7.20 12.57
C SER A 296 -3.54 7.14 12.60
N ALA A 297 -2.97 5.94 12.72
CA ALA A 297 -1.52 5.73 12.68
C ALA A 297 -0.96 5.79 11.25
N VAL A 298 -1.73 5.38 10.25
CA VAL A 298 -1.28 5.33 8.85
C VAL A 298 -1.79 6.49 7.99
N TYR A 299 -2.74 7.26 8.52
CA TYR A 299 -3.27 8.46 7.86
C TYR A 299 -3.31 9.63 8.86
N PRO A 300 -2.14 10.16 9.26
CA PRO A 300 -2.04 11.16 10.33
C PRO A 300 -2.70 12.50 9.99
N GLU A 301 -2.86 12.86 8.73
CA GLU A 301 -3.51 14.09 8.29
C GLU A 301 -5.04 13.99 8.25
N ALA A 302 -5.61 12.79 8.40
CA ALA A 302 -7.06 12.59 8.38
C ALA A 302 -7.73 13.25 9.57
N LYS A 303 -8.75 14.06 9.31
CA LYS A 303 -9.56 14.74 10.34
C LYS A 303 -10.96 14.13 10.35
N ALA A 304 -11.19 13.23 11.30
CA ALA A 304 -12.47 12.57 11.50
C ALA A 304 -12.74 12.35 12.98
N GLU A 305 -14.00 12.46 13.37
CA GLU A 305 -14.46 12.21 14.73
C GLU A 305 -15.53 11.12 14.70
N PHE A 306 -15.32 10.07 15.46
CA PHE A 306 -16.24 8.95 15.61
C PHE A 306 -16.88 8.99 17.00
N ASP A 307 -17.89 9.85 17.17
CA ASP A 307 -18.60 10.03 18.42
C ASP A 307 -19.61 8.91 18.70
N THR A 308 -20.19 8.93 19.91
CA THR A 308 -21.28 8.01 20.24
C THR A 308 -22.55 8.30 19.42
N ALA A 309 -22.83 9.57 19.14
CA ALA A 309 -24.04 10.02 18.45
C ALA A 309 -23.88 10.06 16.94
N ALA A 310 -22.76 10.56 16.42
CA ALA A 310 -22.56 10.83 15.00
C ALA A 310 -21.08 10.77 14.62
N ILE A 311 -20.83 10.75 13.32
CA ILE A 311 -19.51 10.81 12.71
C ILE A 311 -19.37 12.16 12.03
N ARG A 312 -18.27 12.87 12.32
CA ARG A 312 -17.94 14.14 11.67
C ARG A 312 -16.68 13.99 10.85
N LEU A 313 -16.75 14.40 9.61
CA LEU A 313 -15.65 14.36 8.66
C LEU A 313 -15.29 15.77 8.24
N TYR A 314 -14.01 16.09 8.21
CA TYR A 314 -13.47 17.38 7.84
C TYR A 314 -12.55 17.25 6.62
N ALA A 315 -12.43 18.33 5.85
CA ALA A 315 -11.50 18.38 4.74
C ALA A 315 -10.08 18.01 5.19
N SER A 316 -9.49 17.05 4.50
CA SER A 316 -8.14 16.57 4.77
C SER A 316 -7.39 16.30 3.46
N PRO A 317 -6.06 16.46 3.40
CA PRO A 317 -5.28 16.14 2.22
C PRO A 317 -5.35 14.65 1.91
N ALA A 318 -5.14 14.28 0.65
CA ALA A 318 -5.03 12.87 0.25
C ALA A 318 -3.79 12.21 0.88
N PRO A 319 -3.80 10.89 1.16
CA PRO A 319 -2.67 10.19 1.80
C PRO A 319 -1.32 10.39 1.08
N LEU A 320 -1.32 10.48 -0.25
CA LEU A 320 -0.10 10.71 -1.03
C LEU A 320 0.48 12.12 -0.91
N GLN A 321 -0.25 13.07 -0.32
CA GLN A 321 0.26 14.42 -0.05
C GLN A 321 1.04 14.53 1.25
N ARG A 322 1.15 13.45 1.98
CA ARG A 322 1.96 13.33 3.19
C ARG A 322 3.44 13.62 2.88
N ARG A 323 4.09 14.35 3.76
CA ARG A 323 5.54 14.57 3.71
C ARG A 323 6.22 13.71 4.76
N PRO A 324 7.24 12.90 4.39
CA PRO A 324 7.96 12.10 5.36
C PRO A 324 8.73 12.99 6.34
N LEU A 325 8.86 12.51 7.56
CA LEU A 325 9.72 13.13 8.55
C LEU A 325 11.18 12.86 8.19
N ARG A 326 11.96 13.91 8.04
CA ARG A 326 13.41 13.77 7.95
C ARG A 326 13.96 13.66 9.36
N LEU A 327 14.65 12.57 9.67
CA LEU A 327 15.48 12.52 10.87
C LEU A 327 16.57 13.57 10.69
N ILE A 328 16.45 14.68 11.40
CA ILE A 328 17.59 15.56 11.62
C ILE A 328 18.50 14.74 12.53
N SER A 329 19.54 14.13 11.98
CA SER A 329 20.66 13.69 12.79
C SER A 329 21.20 14.96 13.46
N VAL A 330 20.81 15.17 14.71
CA VAL A 330 21.55 16.07 15.56
C VAL A 330 22.89 15.37 15.77
N SER A 331 23.86 15.71 14.93
CA SER A 331 25.26 15.40 15.27
C SER A 331 25.47 15.91 16.70
N PRO A 332 25.96 15.07 17.62
CA PRO A 332 26.28 15.57 18.94
C PRO A 332 27.17 16.80 18.72
N VAL A 333 26.79 17.92 19.37
CA VAL A 333 27.58 19.14 19.38
C VAL A 333 29.01 18.70 19.73
N ALA A 334 29.91 18.83 18.78
CA ALA A 334 31.30 18.55 18.98
C ALA A 334 31.75 19.42 20.16
N ALA A 335 32.35 18.78 21.17
CA ALA A 335 33.09 19.46 22.19
C ALA A 335 34.12 20.38 21.50
N PRO A 336 34.39 21.58 22.05
CA PRO A 336 35.26 22.54 21.39
C PRO A 336 36.68 22.00 21.29
N ASP A 337 37.18 22.04 20.06
CA ASP A 337 38.56 22.09 19.59
C ASP A 337 39.62 21.18 20.24
N GLU A 338 39.77 19.99 19.63
CA GLU A 338 41.14 19.51 19.37
C GLU A 338 41.45 19.78 17.88
N VAL A 339 42.50 20.60 17.68
CA VAL A 339 43.05 20.94 16.39
C VAL A 339 43.51 19.65 15.70
N PRO A 340 43.06 19.30 14.50
CA PRO A 340 43.57 18.10 13.83
C PRO A 340 45.02 18.37 13.43
N GLU A 341 45.88 17.52 13.92
CA GLU A 341 47.26 17.35 13.44
C GLU A 341 47.22 17.05 11.92
N VAL A 342 47.86 17.90 11.14
CA VAL A 342 47.97 17.81 9.71
C VAL A 342 48.74 16.54 9.35
N ALA A 343 47.99 15.47 9.00
CA ALA A 343 48.59 14.29 8.39
C ALA A 343 48.88 14.56 6.91
N ALA A 344 50.06 14.20 6.49
CA ALA A 344 50.64 14.37 5.17
C ALA A 344 49.78 13.74 4.02
N PRO A 345 49.92 14.20 2.76
CA PRO A 345 48.99 13.99 1.66
C PRO A 345 49.09 12.59 1.07
N GLY A 346 48.12 11.77 1.35
CA GLY A 346 47.72 10.64 0.50
C GLY A 346 46.23 10.82 0.23
N SER A 347 45.87 11.17 -1.02
CA SER A 347 44.45 11.27 -1.43
C SER A 347 43.75 9.96 -1.07
N PRO A 348 42.59 9.97 -0.39
CA PRO A 348 41.88 8.76 -0.10
C PRO A 348 41.46 8.09 -1.41
N ASP A 349 41.59 6.75 -1.49
CA ASP A 349 41.08 5.96 -2.59
C ASP A 349 39.61 6.29 -2.83
N PHE A 350 39.24 6.48 -4.11
CA PHE A 350 37.90 6.89 -4.48
C PHE A 350 36.80 6.00 -3.86
N LEU A 351 37.00 4.67 -3.84
CA LEU A 351 36.04 3.73 -3.25
C LEU A 351 35.85 3.99 -1.74
N THR A 352 36.93 4.39 -1.04
CA THR A 352 36.86 4.75 0.38
C THR A 352 36.12 6.06 0.59
N ALA A 353 36.37 7.08 -0.23
CA ALA A 353 35.65 8.35 -0.20
C ALA A 353 34.15 8.16 -0.56
N PHE A 354 33.86 7.34 -1.55
CA PHE A 354 32.49 7.04 -1.95
C PHE A 354 31.72 6.23 -0.88
N ARG A 355 32.36 5.23 -0.25
CA ARG A 355 31.78 4.51 0.89
C ARG A 355 31.44 5.46 2.06
N ALA A 356 32.30 6.43 2.33
CA ALA A 356 32.04 7.45 3.34
C ALA A 356 30.86 8.36 2.95
N ALA A 357 30.80 8.79 1.67
CA ALA A 357 29.76 9.67 1.16
C ALA A 357 28.35 9.07 1.19
N ILE A 358 28.19 7.77 0.92
CA ILE A 358 26.88 7.08 0.94
C ILE A 358 26.48 6.53 2.30
N GLY A 359 27.39 6.55 3.28
CA GLY A 359 27.18 6.09 4.64
C GLY A 359 27.33 4.57 4.83
N LYS A 360 27.65 4.13 6.06
CA LYS A 360 28.01 2.74 6.38
C LYS A 360 26.98 1.69 5.95
N THR A 361 25.69 1.98 6.11
CA THR A 361 24.61 1.04 5.78
C THR A 361 24.49 0.83 4.28
N ASN A 362 24.50 1.90 3.49
CA ASN A 362 24.44 1.83 2.03
C ASN A 362 25.74 1.22 1.47
N ALA A 363 26.88 1.59 2.01
CA ALA A 363 28.16 1.01 1.59
C ALA A 363 28.21 -0.50 1.81
N LYS A 364 27.71 -1.01 2.95
CA LYS A 364 27.62 -2.44 3.23
C LYS A 364 26.66 -3.16 2.27
N HIS A 365 25.57 -2.52 1.88
CA HIS A 365 24.56 -3.13 1.01
C HIS A 365 24.95 -3.10 -0.47
N TRP A 366 25.43 -1.95 -0.94
CA TRP A 366 25.64 -1.72 -2.37
C TRP A 366 27.09 -1.93 -2.84
N LEU A 367 28.08 -1.71 -1.95
CA LEU A 367 29.51 -1.77 -2.27
C LEU A 367 30.24 -2.88 -1.52
N SER A 368 29.52 -3.89 -0.98
CA SER A 368 30.14 -5.03 -0.27
C SER A 368 31.09 -5.86 -1.15
N ASP A 369 30.78 -5.95 -2.42
CA ASP A 369 31.47 -6.70 -3.46
C ASP A 369 32.15 -5.81 -4.51
N ALA A 370 32.23 -4.49 -4.23
CA ALA A 370 32.83 -3.52 -5.14
C ALA A 370 34.36 -3.63 -5.16
N VAL A 371 34.92 -3.64 -6.37
CA VAL A 371 36.35 -3.67 -6.65
C VAL A 371 36.67 -2.52 -7.59
N THR A 372 37.74 -1.80 -7.34
CA THR A 372 38.25 -0.72 -8.19
C THR A 372 39.34 -1.24 -9.12
N GLU A 373 39.27 -0.92 -10.38
CA GLU A 373 40.33 -1.20 -11.37
C GLU A 373 40.66 0.06 -12.16
N ASP A 374 41.96 0.27 -12.37
CA ASP A 374 42.45 1.32 -13.25
C ASP A 374 42.47 0.80 -14.68
N THR A 375 41.74 1.50 -15.56
CA THR A 375 41.67 1.19 -16.98
C THR A 375 42.33 2.30 -17.80
N ALA A 376 42.59 2.05 -19.09
CA ALA A 376 43.17 3.05 -20.01
C ALA A 376 42.34 4.35 -20.08
N ASP A 377 41.02 4.27 -19.78
CA ASP A 377 40.07 5.38 -19.83
C ASP A 377 39.76 5.97 -18.44
N GLY A 378 40.52 5.59 -17.41
CA GLY A 378 40.30 6.02 -16.03
C GLY A 378 39.88 4.92 -15.08
N GLN A 379 39.59 5.31 -13.85
CA GLN A 379 39.20 4.37 -12.79
C GLN A 379 37.77 3.86 -12.96
N VAL A 380 37.53 2.55 -12.81
CA VAL A 380 36.23 1.89 -12.89
C VAL A 380 35.94 1.11 -11.62
N ILE A 381 34.75 1.32 -11.05
CA ILE A 381 34.27 0.50 -9.92
C ILE A 381 33.37 -0.60 -10.47
N TYR A 382 33.78 -1.85 -10.30
CA TYR A 382 32.98 -3.01 -10.64
C TYR A 382 32.18 -3.52 -9.44
N VAL A 383 30.88 -3.77 -9.65
CA VAL A 383 29.98 -4.38 -8.69
C VAL A 383 29.40 -5.69 -9.22
N GLY A 384 28.88 -6.53 -8.34
CA GLY A 384 28.54 -7.94 -8.65
C GLY A 384 27.31 -8.14 -9.56
N SER A 385 26.60 -7.09 -9.98
CA SER A 385 25.48 -7.22 -10.92
C SER A 385 25.18 -5.92 -11.67
N ARG A 386 24.59 -6.07 -12.87
CA ARG A 386 24.12 -4.94 -13.69
C ARG A 386 23.10 -4.09 -12.95
N PHE A 387 22.18 -4.71 -12.23
CA PHE A 387 21.19 -4.00 -11.42
C PHE A 387 21.82 -3.08 -10.36
N LYS A 388 22.84 -3.58 -9.62
CA LYS A 388 23.58 -2.76 -8.64
C LYS A 388 24.27 -1.56 -9.32
N ALA A 389 24.91 -1.79 -10.47
CA ALA A 389 25.59 -0.72 -11.21
C ALA A 389 24.61 0.38 -11.67
N ASP A 390 23.48 -0.02 -12.24
CA ASP A 390 22.46 0.92 -12.73
C ASP A 390 21.79 1.69 -11.55
N TYR A 391 21.52 1.00 -10.45
CA TYR A 391 20.97 1.63 -9.25
C TYR A 391 21.93 2.65 -8.63
N ILE A 392 23.22 2.30 -8.50
CA ILE A 392 24.25 3.19 -7.95
C ILE A 392 24.39 4.45 -8.81
N ARG A 393 24.40 4.31 -10.14
CA ARG A 393 24.48 5.44 -11.08
C ARG A 393 23.30 6.39 -10.94
N GLN A 394 22.09 5.85 -10.77
CA GLN A 394 20.87 6.65 -10.71
C GLN A 394 20.65 7.29 -9.33
N THR A 395 20.99 6.58 -8.26
CA THR A 395 20.62 6.98 -6.90
C THR A 395 21.71 7.81 -6.22
N PHE A 396 22.98 7.50 -6.47
CA PHE A 396 24.11 8.08 -5.77
C PHE A 396 24.99 9.01 -6.65
N ASP A 397 24.43 9.60 -7.69
CA ASP A 397 25.15 10.47 -8.63
C ASP A 397 25.81 11.67 -7.91
N ALA A 398 25.11 12.29 -6.94
CA ALA A 398 25.62 13.41 -6.18
C ALA A 398 26.78 13.01 -5.24
N GLU A 399 26.71 11.81 -4.65
CA GLU A 399 27.72 11.23 -3.78
C GLU A 399 28.98 10.83 -4.56
N ILE A 400 28.79 10.27 -5.77
CA ILE A 400 29.88 9.96 -6.69
C ILE A 400 30.65 11.23 -7.06
N ARG A 401 29.96 12.32 -7.38
CA ARG A 401 30.59 13.62 -7.67
C ARG A 401 31.36 14.18 -6.47
N ARG A 402 30.79 14.10 -5.28
CA ARG A 402 31.44 14.55 -4.04
C ARG A 402 32.70 13.74 -3.73
N ALA A 403 32.63 12.42 -3.90
CA ALA A 403 33.79 11.55 -3.72
C ALA A 403 34.90 11.85 -4.75
N ALA A 404 34.57 12.08 -6.02
CA ALA A 404 35.53 12.45 -7.06
C ALA A 404 36.25 13.78 -6.75
N VAL A 405 35.53 14.78 -6.30
CA VAL A 405 36.11 16.07 -5.87
C VAL A 405 37.03 15.87 -4.64
N ALA A 406 36.63 15.04 -3.68
CA ALA A 406 37.43 14.76 -2.48
C ALA A 406 38.75 14.03 -2.77
N CYS A 407 38.81 13.26 -3.88
CA CYS A 407 40.01 12.55 -4.33
C CYS A 407 40.87 13.36 -5.29
N GLY A 408 40.46 14.58 -5.65
CA GLY A 408 41.21 15.46 -6.56
C GLY A 408 41.18 14.98 -8.04
N ASP A 409 40.33 14.02 -8.37
CA ASP A 409 40.14 13.52 -9.74
C ASP A 409 38.81 14.05 -10.30
N PRO A 410 38.82 15.03 -11.20
CA PRO A 410 37.61 15.54 -11.84
C PRO A 410 37.04 14.54 -12.88
N ALA A 411 37.78 13.55 -13.29
CA ALA A 411 37.33 12.49 -14.17
C ALA A 411 36.49 11.52 -13.34
N ARG A 412 35.19 11.52 -13.57
CA ARG A 412 34.19 10.72 -12.89
C ARG A 412 34.50 9.22 -13.09
N PRO A 413 34.77 8.42 -12.06
CA PRO A 413 34.96 6.99 -12.24
C PRO A 413 33.69 6.35 -12.82
N ALA A 414 33.88 5.50 -13.81
CA ALA A 414 32.78 4.72 -14.37
C ALA A 414 32.39 3.61 -13.37
N ILE A 415 31.09 3.33 -13.30
CA ILE A 415 30.59 2.19 -12.52
C ILE A 415 30.23 1.07 -13.50
N GLY A 416 30.92 -0.05 -13.41
CA GLY A 416 30.74 -1.23 -14.22
C GLY A 416 30.12 -2.40 -13.42
N TYR A 417 29.83 -3.51 -14.09
CA TYR A 417 29.47 -4.77 -13.44
C TYR A 417 30.26 -5.93 -14.03
N ARG A 418 30.56 -6.91 -13.20
CA ARG A 418 31.10 -8.20 -13.63
C ARG A 418 30.26 -9.31 -13.05
N GLU A 419 29.75 -10.20 -13.90
CA GLU A 419 29.12 -11.44 -13.45
C GLU A 419 30.20 -12.35 -12.86
N ARG A 420 29.99 -12.82 -11.62
CA ARG A 420 30.85 -13.86 -11.06
C ARG A 420 30.64 -15.14 -11.88
N VAL A 421 31.63 -15.50 -12.66
CA VAL A 421 31.74 -16.86 -13.21
C VAL A 421 31.97 -17.79 -12.01
N THR A 422 30.94 -18.46 -11.56
CA THR A 422 31.07 -19.57 -10.60
C THR A 422 31.87 -20.69 -11.30
N ARG A 423 33.08 -20.90 -10.82
CA ARG A 423 33.83 -22.13 -11.08
C ARG A 423 33.36 -23.24 -10.18
#